data_cf7fea255d51d04fcd164738e7d6ad23
#
_entry.id   cf7fea255d51d04fcd164738e7d6ad23
#
_cell.length_a   1.000
_cell.length_b   1.000
_cell.length_c   1.000
_cell.angle_alpha   90.00
_cell.angle_beta   90.00
_cell.angle_gamma   90.00
#
_symmetry.space_group_name_H-M   'P 1'
#
loop_
_entity.id
_entity.type
_entity.pdbx_description
1 polymer ?
#
loop_
_entity_poly.entity_id
_entity_poly.type
_entity_poly.pdbx_seq_one_letter_code
_entity_poly.pdbx_strand_id
1 'polypeptide(L)'
;MAHAAIDTYEFAKEGDRERFRELTKELRCPKCQNQDIADSNAPIAADLRKEIFRMLGEGKDNQQIIDFMVDRYGDFVRYKPALTGKTALLWFGPAGLLLAGVVVMAVIVRRRRAAPTDGSDALSPEERKRLDQLLDTKTDD
;
A
#
# COMPACT_ATOMS: atom_id res chain seq x y z
N MET A 1 -26.31 -3.83 -20.19
CA MET A 1 -26.95 -3.34 -18.96
C MET A 1 -26.81 -4.43 -17.93
N ALA A 2 -25.94 -4.24 -16.94
CA ALA A 2 -25.75 -5.21 -15.87
C ALA A 2 -26.93 -5.07 -14.91
N HIS A 3 -27.83 -6.08 -14.92
CA HIS A 3 -28.80 -6.20 -13.85
C HIS A 3 -28.05 -6.69 -12.61
N ALA A 4 -27.82 -5.77 -11.67
CA ALA A 4 -27.50 -6.17 -10.30
C ALA A 4 -28.66 -7.03 -9.82
N ALA A 5 -28.40 -8.28 -9.43
CA ALA A 5 -29.39 -9.11 -8.79
C ALA A 5 -29.75 -8.43 -7.47
N ILE A 6 -30.86 -7.71 -7.45
CA ILE A 6 -31.41 -7.11 -6.24
C ILE A 6 -32.05 -8.28 -5.47
N ASP A 7 -31.22 -8.96 -4.67
CA ASP A 7 -31.75 -9.84 -3.63
C ASP A 7 -32.49 -8.95 -2.63
N THR A 8 -33.80 -8.97 -2.65
CA THR A 8 -34.63 -8.17 -1.74
C THR A 8 -34.62 -8.83 -0.37
N TYR A 9 -33.75 -8.35 0.51
CA TYR A 9 -33.72 -8.78 1.91
C TYR A 9 -34.61 -7.85 2.74
N GLU A 10 -35.57 -8.44 3.48
CA GLU A 10 -36.39 -7.73 4.43
C GLU A 10 -35.72 -7.70 5.78
N PHE A 11 -35.33 -6.52 6.24
CA PHE A 11 -34.71 -6.31 7.55
C PHE A 11 -35.73 -5.81 8.54
N ALA A 12 -35.77 -6.43 9.72
CA ALA A 12 -36.61 -5.98 10.82
C ALA A 12 -36.21 -4.61 11.40
N LYS A 13 -34.92 -4.26 11.24
CA LYS A 13 -34.35 -2.99 11.73
C LYS A 13 -33.57 -2.32 10.59
N GLU A 14 -33.78 -1.01 10.43
CA GLU A 14 -33.04 -0.22 9.42
C GLU A 14 -31.52 -0.22 9.67
N GLY A 15 -31.09 -0.28 10.94
CA GLY A 15 -29.67 -0.43 11.29
C GLY A 15 -29.02 -1.71 10.74
N ASP A 16 -29.76 -2.83 10.69
CA ASP A 16 -29.22 -4.07 10.14
C ASP A 16 -29.10 -4.02 8.61
N ARG A 17 -29.94 -3.25 7.93
CA ARG A 17 -29.81 -2.97 6.49
C ARG A 17 -28.55 -2.21 6.18
N GLU A 18 -28.22 -1.17 6.96
CA GLU A 18 -26.99 -0.40 6.79
C GLU A 18 -25.77 -1.27 7.04
N ARG A 19 -25.75 -2.02 8.14
CA ARG A 19 -24.70 -2.99 8.46
C ARG A 19 -24.50 -4.04 7.35
N PHE A 20 -25.58 -4.52 6.79
CA PHE A 20 -25.54 -5.47 5.67
C PHE A 20 -24.85 -4.86 4.44
N ARG A 21 -25.19 -3.60 4.10
CA ARG A 21 -24.57 -2.88 2.99
C ARG A 21 -23.08 -2.64 3.21
N GLU A 22 -22.70 -2.25 4.41
CA GLU A 22 -21.29 -2.06 4.79
C GLU A 22 -20.51 -3.36 4.67
N LEU A 23 -21.00 -4.44 5.30
CA LEU A 23 -20.34 -5.74 5.28
C LEU A 23 -20.19 -6.32 3.88
N THR A 24 -21.22 -6.24 3.05
CA THR A 24 -21.17 -6.78 1.69
C THR A 24 -20.26 -5.99 0.75
N LYS A 25 -20.02 -4.69 1.02
CA LYS A 25 -19.04 -3.86 0.31
C LYS A 25 -17.62 -4.01 0.85
N GLU A 26 -17.48 -4.25 2.16
CA GLU A 26 -16.17 -4.44 2.79
C GLU A 26 -15.57 -5.81 2.48
N LEU A 27 -16.42 -6.82 2.27
CA LEU A 27 -15.98 -8.19 2.03
C LEU A 27 -15.89 -8.50 0.54
N ARG A 28 -14.80 -9.15 0.13
CA ARG A 28 -14.56 -9.59 -1.25
C ARG A 28 -15.12 -10.98 -1.49
N CYS A 29 -15.61 -11.17 -2.69
CA CYS A 29 -15.98 -12.50 -3.15
C CYS A 29 -14.71 -13.30 -3.54
N PRO A 30 -14.41 -14.42 -2.88
CA PRO A 30 -13.16 -15.16 -3.08
C PRO A 30 -12.99 -15.79 -4.47
N LYS A 31 -14.07 -15.90 -5.24
CA LYS A 31 -14.09 -16.48 -6.60
C LYS A 31 -14.58 -15.52 -7.69
N CYS A 32 -14.71 -14.21 -7.42
CA CYS A 32 -15.36 -13.25 -8.30
C CYS A 32 -14.41 -12.17 -8.83
N GLN A 33 -13.22 -12.51 -9.28
CA GLN A 33 -12.27 -11.55 -9.88
C GLN A 33 -12.06 -10.27 -9.05
N ASN A 34 -11.97 -10.43 -7.73
CA ASN A 34 -11.69 -9.32 -6.81
C ASN A 34 -12.85 -8.31 -6.60
N GLN A 35 -14.07 -8.63 -7.04
CA GLN A 35 -15.27 -7.83 -6.78
C GLN A 35 -15.73 -8.00 -5.33
N ASP A 36 -16.41 -6.98 -4.80
CA ASP A 36 -17.08 -7.11 -3.52
C ASP A 36 -18.31 -8.04 -3.60
N ILE A 37 -18.80 -8.46 -2.44
CA ILE A 37 -19.95 -9.38 -2.36
C ILE A 37 -21.24 -8.68 -2.79
N ALA A 38 -21.32 -7.33 -2.65
CA ALA A 38 -22.51 -6.57 -3.02
C ALA A 38 -22.72 -6.52 -4.52
N ASP A 39 -21.66 -6.31 -5.31
CA ASP A 39 -21.74 -6.06 -6.74
C ASP A 39 -21.55 -7.35 -7.59
N SER A 40 -21.18 -8.46 -6.97
CA SER A 40 -20.97 -9.71 -7.69
C SER A 40 -22.26 -10.48 -7.94
N ASN A 41 -22.49 -10.86 -9.22
CA ASN A 41 -23.59 -11.73 -9.65
C ASN A 41 -23.25 -13.23 -9.61
N ALA A 42 -22.07 -13.60 -9.08
CA ALA A 42 -21.69 -15.00 -8.97
C ALA A 42 -22.59 -15.74 -7.96
N PRO A 43 -22.93 -17.01 -8.19
CA PRO A 43 -23.74 -17.78 -7.24
C PRO A 43 -23.16 -17.80 -5.82
N ILE A 44 -21.85 -17.89 -5.70
CA ILE A 44 -21.18 -17.85 -4.40
C ILE A 44 -21.37 -16.51 -3.67
N ALA A 45 -21.41 -15.38 -4.39
CA ALA A 45 -21.66 -14.09 -3.78
C ALA A 45 -23.09 -14.00 -3.22
N ALA A 46 -24.07 -14.60 -3.92
CA ALA A 46 -25.45 -14.70 -3.44
C ALA A 46 -25.52 -15.55 -2.15
N ASP A 47 -24.78 -16.66 -2.09
CA ASP A 47 -24.74 -17.49 -0.89
C ASP A 47 -24.06 -16.77 0.29
N LEU A 48 -23.00 -16.01 0.02
CA LEU A 48 -22.34 -15.19 1.05
C LEU A 48 -23.24 -14.07 1.57
N ARG A 49 -24.02 -13.41 0.71
CA ARG A 49 -25.04 -12.42 1.11
C ARG A 49 -26.09 -13.05 2.02
N LYS A 50 -26.61 -14.22 1.66
CA LYS A 50 -27.56 -14.95 2.50
C LYS A 50 -27.00 -15.31 3.87
N GLU A 51 -25.74 -15.72 3.91
CA GLU A 51 -25.06 -16.05 5.17
C GLU A 51 -24.85 -14.83 6.06
N ILE A 52 -24.44 -13.69 5.50
CA ILE A 52 -24.34 -12.43 6.24
C ILE A 52 -25.71 -12.02 6.78
N PHE A 53 -26.76 -12.09 5.95
CA PHE A 53 -28.12 -11.77 6.34
C PHE A 53 -28.60 -12.65 7.51
N ARG A 54 -28.34 -13.97 7.46
CA ARG A 54 -28.66 -14.91 8.53
C ARG A 54 -27.96 -14.53 9.82
N MET A 55 -26.66 -14.24 9.78
CA MET A 55 -25.87 -13.89 10.96
C MET A 55 -26.31 -12.55 11.58
N LEU A 56 -26.71 -11.57 10.76
CA LEU A 56 -27.29 -10.32 11.25
C LEU A 56 -28.62 -10.56 11.96
N GLY A 57 -29.47 -11.46 11.43
CA GLY A 57 -30.72 -11.89 12.06
C GLY A 57 -30.51 -12.63 13.39
N GLU A 58 -29.39 -13.32 13.55
CA GLU A 58 -28.95 -13.95 14.82
C GLU A 58 -28.39 -12.92 15.82
N GLY A 59 -28.27 -11.64 15.44
CA GLY A 59 -27.78 -10.57 16.31
C GLY A 59 -26.26 -10.54 16.47
N LYS A 60 -25.49 -11.18 15.58
CA LYS A 60 -24.03 -11.12 15.58
C LYS A 60 -23.54 -9.71 15.25
N ASP A 61 -22.43 -9.31 15.86
CA ASP A 61 -21.78 -8.05 15.55
C ASP A 61 -20.96 -8.14 14.24
N ASN A 62 -20.55 -6.99 13.69
CA ASN A 62 -19.82 -6.94 12.42
C ASN A 62 -18.50 -7.68 12.49
N GLN A 63 -17.79 -7.61 13.64
CA GLN A 63 -16.50 -8.27 13.78
C GLN A 63 -16.64 -9.80 13.78
N GLN A 64 -17.65 -10.32 14.48
CA GLN A 64 -17.95 -11.77 14.49
C GLN A 64 -18.29 -12.28 13.09
N ILE A 65 -19.00 -11.50 12.28
CA ILE A 65 -19.32 -11.85 10.90
C ILE A 65 -18.07 -11.86 10.04
N ILE A 66 -17.22 -10.83 10.16
CA ILE A 66 -15.96 -10.73 9.43
C ILE A 66 -15.03 -11.89 9.81
N ASP A 67 -14.87 -12.18 11.09
CA ASP A 67 -14.01 -13.26 11.58
C ASP A 67 -14.49 -14.63 11.07
N PHE A 68 -15.80 -14.88 11.09
CA PHE A 68 -16.38 -16.09 10.52
C PHE A 68 -16.05 -16.22 9.01
N MET A 69 -16.14 -15.12 8.26
CA MET A 69 -15.83 -15.14 6.84
C MET A 69 -14.33 -15.37 6.58
N VAL A 70 -13.47 -14.77 7.41
CA VAL A 70 -12.00 -14.95 7.34
C VAL A 70 -11.61 -16.38 7.68
N ASP A 71 -12.19 -16.97 8.73
CA ASP A 71 -11.89 -18.34 9.14
C ASP A 71 -12.29 -19.37 8.07
N ARG A 72 -13.37 -19.09 7.33
CA ARG A 72 -13.88 -20.03 6.33
C ARG A 72 -13.29 -19.84 4.94
N TYR A 73 -12.99 -18.62 4.56
CA TYR A 73 -12.56 -18.26 3.20
C TYR A 73 -11.15 -17.65 3.13
N GLY A 74 -10.53 -17.41 4.28
CA GLY A 74 -9.18 -16.85 4.42
C GLY A 74 -9.15 -15.32 4.42
N ASP A 75 -7.97 -14.77 4.72
CA ASP A 75 -7.72 -13.31 4.84
C ASP A 75 -8.04 -12.52 3.58
N PHE A 76 -8.08 -13.17 2.42
CA PHE A 76 -8.39 -12.57 1.13
C PHE A 76 -9.81 -11.96 1.06
N VAL A 77 -10.74 -12.45 1.89
CA VAL A 77 -12.11 -11.94 1.99
C VAL A 77 -12.14 -10.48 2.46
N ARG A 78 -11.13 -10.02 3.21
CA ARG A 78 -11.03 -8.62 3.63
C ARG A 78 -10.49 -7.72 2.52
N TYR A 79 -11.22 -6.64 2.22
CA TYR A 79 -10.73 -5.62 1.30
C TYR A 79 -9.53 -4.86 1.86
N LYS A 80 -9.57 -4.53 3.15
CA LYS A 80 -8.49 -3.85 3.86
C LYS A 80 -7.71 -4.87 4.69
N PRO A 81 -6.41 -5.11 4.40
CA PRO A 81 -5.61 -5.96 5.24
C PRO A 81 -5.57 -5.40 6.66
N ALA A 82 -5.85 -6.26 7.64
CA ALA A 82 -5.73 -5.88 9.03
C ALA A 82 -4.28 -5.48 9.34
N LEU A 83 -4.09 -4.48 10.22
CA LEU A 83 -2.79 -4.14 10.78
C LEU A 83 -2.34 -5.28 11.71
N THR A 84 -1.74 -6.29 11.14
CA THR A 84 -1.13 -7.41 11.87
C THR A 84 0.38 -7.26 11.89
N GLY A 85 1.07 -7.97 12.77
CA GLY A 85 2.54 -7.97 12.79
C GLY A 85 3.15 -8.34 11.43
N LYS A 86 2.47 -9.20 10.64
CA LYS A 86 2.90 -9.57 9.28
C LYS A 86 2.76 -8.43 8.27
N THR A 87 1.71 -7.60 8.39
CA THR A 87 1.46 -6.47 7.49
C THR A 87 2.09 -5.17 7.97
N ALA A 88 2.57 -5.10 9.23
CA ALA A 88 3.25 -3.93 9.77
C ALA A 88 4.48 -3.55 8.92
N LEU A 89 5.25 -4.55 8.47
CA LEU A 89 6.41 -4.32 7.59
C LEU A 89 6.01 -3.68 6.26
N LEU A 90 4.84 -4.05 5.70
CA LEU A 90 4.31 -3.47 4.47
C LEU A 90 3.93 -2.00 4.65
N TRP A 91 3.33 -1.66 5.81
CA TRP A 91 2.88 -0.30 6.10
C TRP A 91 4.02 0.65 6.50
N PHE A 92 4.95 0.16 7.33
CA PHE A 92 6.04 0.98 7.87
C PHE A 92 7.37 0.81 7.14
N GLY A 93 7.53 -0.25 6.33
CA GLY A 93 8.75 -0.54 5.57
C GLY A 93 9.22 0.62 4.70
N PRO A 94 8.37 1.19 3.82
CA PRO A 94 8.76 2.31 2.96
C PRO A 94 9.20 3.56 3.74
N ALA A 95 8.49 3.87 4.83
CA ALA A 95 8.84 5.01 5.70
C ALA A 95 10.18 4.80 6.40
N GLY A 96 10.44 3.59 6.91
CA GLY A 96 11.71 3.22 7.53
C GLY A 96 12.87 3.29 6.54
N LEU A 97 12.66 2.84 5.30
CA LEU A 97 13.68 2.89 4.24
C LEU A 97 14.01 4.34 3.85
N LEU A 98 13.01 5.20 3.74
CA LEU A 98 13.21 6.63 3.48
C LEU A 98 14.02 7.31 4.60
N LEU A 99 13.67 7.04 5.85
CA LEU A 99 14.42 7.58 7.01
C LEU A 99 15.88 7.10 7.00
N ALA A 100 16.11 5.81 6.78
CA ALA A 100 17.45 5.27 6.66
C ALA A 100 18.25 5.94 5.52
N GLY A 101 17.63 6.13 4.35
CA GLY A 101 18.25 6.84 3.22
C GLY A 101 18.63 8.28 3.55
N VAL A 102 17.74 9.02 4.22
CA VAL A 102 18.04 10.40 4.67
C VAL A 102 19.20 10.43 5.66
N VAL A 103 19.23 9.51 6.62
CA VAL A 103 20.34 9.42 7.60
C VAL A 103 21.67 9.12 6.89
N VAL A 104 21.70 8.15 5.99
CA VAL A 104 22.90 7.82 5.21
C VAL A 104 23.36 9.02 4.38
N MET A 105 22.45 9.69 3.69
CA MET A 105 22.76 10.90 2.92
C MET A 105 23.33 12.00 3.81
N ALA A 106 22.71 12.26 4.96
CA ALA A 106 23.19 13.24 5.92
C ALA A 106 24.60 12.92 6.44
N VAL A 107 24.88 11.65 6.73
CA VAL A 107 26.21 11.18 7.17
C VAL A 107 27.25 11.40 6.07
N ILE A 108 26.92 11.04 4.82
CA ILE A 108 27.84 11.22 3.67
C ILE A 108 28.14 12.71 3.45
N VAL A 109 27.11 13.58 3.45
CA VAL A 109 27.27 15.01 3.27
C VAL A 109 28.10 15.61 4.40
N ARG A 110 27.84 15.23 5.65
CA ARG A 110 28.64 15.69 6.82
C ARG A 110 30.09 15.23 6.73
N ARG A 111 30.35 13.98 6.35
CA ARG A 111 31.73 13.46 6.15
C ARG A 111 32.45 14.20 5.02
N ARG A 112 31.79 14.48 3.89
CA ARG A 112 32.38 15.24 2.80
C ARG A 112 32.67 16.69 3.18
N ARG A 113 31.81 17.33 3.99
CA ARG A 113 32.07 18.70 4.50
C ARG A 113 33.12 18.75 5.58
N ALA A 114 33.30 17.66 6.34
CA ALA A 114 34.33 17.56 7.40
C ALA A 114 35.68 17.04 6.86
N ALA A 115 35.71 16.46 5.63
CA ALA A 115 36.97 16.18 5.00
C ALA A 115 37.64 17.51 4.66
N PRO A 116 38.86 17.80 5.15
CA PRO A 116 39.62 18.97 4.70
C PRO A 116 39.71 18.83 3.18
N THR A 117 39.45 19.90 2.46
CA THR A 117 39.78 20.01 1.04
C THR A 117 41.30 19.94 0.97
N ASP A 118 41.84 18.74 1.07
CA ASP A 118 43.22 18.48 0.77
C ASP A 118 43.36 18.86 -0.69
N GLY A 119 44.24 19.79 -0.98
CA GLY A 119 44.37 20.50 -2.27
C GLY A 119 44.66 19.65 -3.52
N SER A 120 43.99 18.49 -3.61
CA SER A 120 44.06 17.63 -4.82
C SER A 120 43.28 18.17 -6.03
N ASP A 121 42.47 19.26 -5.84
CA ASP A 121 41.90 20.03 -6.96
C ASP A 121 42.75 21.20 -7.35
N ALA A 122 43.85 21.51 -6.63
CA ALA A 122 44.84 22.44 -7.11
C ALA A 122 45.73 21.68 -8.08
N LEU A 123 45.59 22.03 -9.37
CA LEU A 123 46.49 21.56 -10.41
C LEU A 123 47.94 21.60 -9.94
N SER A 124 48.65 20.46 -10.09
CA SER A 124 50.09 20.45 -9.76
C SER A 124 50.82 21.52 -10.50
N PRO A 125 51.93 22.06 -10.02
CA PRO A 125 52.71 23.09 -10.70
C PRO A 125 53.08 22.70 -12.16
N GLU A 126 53.21 21.40 -12.43
CA GLU A 126 53.49 20.87 -13.79
C GLU A 126 52.25 20.87 -14.66
N GLU A 127 51.10 20.51 -14.13
CA GLU A 127 49.83 20.57 -14.85
C GLU A 127 49.43 22.00 -15.17
N ARG A 128 49.67 22.93 -14.27
CA ARG A 128 49.48 24.36 -14.55
C ARG A 128 50.35 24.85 -15.71
N LYS A 129 51.64 24.49 -15.71
CA LYS A 129 52.55 24.85 -16.82
C LYS A 129 52.10 24.24 -18.15
N ARG A 130 51.60 23.01 -18.15
CA ARG A 130 51.06 22.38 -19.36
C ARG A 130 49.81 23.08 -19.86
N LEU A 131 48.94 23.51 -18.95
CA LEU A 131 47.72 24.22 -19.29
C LEU A 131 48.04 25.59 -19.87
N ASP A 132 48.99 26.33 -19.28
CA ASP A 132 49.47 27.63 -19.79
C ASP A 132 50.12 27.49 -21.16
N GLN A 133 50.91 26.46 -21.41
CA GLN A 133 51.48 26.17 -22.72
C GLN A 133 50.41 25.86 -23.79
N LEU A 134 49.37 25.12 -23.43
CA LEU A 134 48.26 24.81 -24.35
C LEU A 134 47.38 26.03 -24.67
N LEU A 135 47.24 26.94 -23.71
CA LEU A 135 46.50 28.19 -23.92
C LEU A 135 47.27 29.18 -24.75
N ASP A 136 48.60 29.31 -24.58
CA ASP A 136 49.46 30.15 -25.39
C ASP A 136 49.53 29.72 -26.85
N THR A 137 49.59 28.40 -27.12
CA THR A 137 49.60 27.84 -28.48
C THR A 137 48.31 28.09 -29.25
N LYS A 138 47.19 28.34 -28.54
CA LYS A 138 45.88 28.57 -29.16
C LYS A 138 45.59 30.05 -29.44
N THR A 139 46.41 30.96 -28.94
CA THR A 139 46.26 32.43 -29.16
C THR A 139 47.04 32.93 -30.37
N ASP A 140 47.93 32.10 -30.95
CA ASP A 140 48.77 32.48 -32.08
C ASP A 140 48.25 32.00 -33.48
N ASP A 141 47.04 31.46 -33.55
CA ASP A 141 46.36 31.04 -34.76
C ASP A 141 45.08 31.91 -34.97
#